data_dca9e4e7970fb490384ebc2eddb5b2d1
#
_entry.id   dca9e4e7970fb490384ebc2eddb5b2d1
#
_cell.length_a   1.000
_cell.length_b   1.000
_cell.length_c   1.000
_cell.angle_alpha   90.00
_cell.angle_beta   90.00
_cell.angle_gamma   90.00
#
_symmetry.space_group_name_H-M   'P 1'
#
loop_
_entity.id
_entity.type
_entity.pdbx_description
1 polymer ?
#
loop_
_entity_poly.entity_id
_entity_poly.type
_entity_poly.pdbx_seq_one_letter_code
_entity_poly.pdbx_strand_id
1 'polypeptide(L)'
;MKEEFVLSQLNYLESLHDSEITSLYIENNKLILVIDDVCPPTPEMSAYQANNGVTRKLKAVYHFPFELDRWTSWVTIIYYKSIFSLNKVTDMTLADFVTFYKNKSKSKKGFRIEILHQFFDEKWCEINGIIHDSSGCIADTSIRFYCSKIEYFWEEVKR
;
A
#
# COMPACT_ATOMS: atom_id res chain seq x y z
N MET A 1 3.62 -15.68 10.56
CA MET A 1 4.70 -16.12 9.67
C MET A 1 5.43 -14.88 9.15
N LYS A 2 6.76 -14.93 8.99
CA LYS A 2 7.58 -13.83 8.44
C LYS A 2 8.16 -14.28 7.11
N GLU A 3 8.07 -13.43 6.12
CA GLU A 3 8.75 -13.58 4.81
C GLU A 3 9.61 -12.34 4.56
N GLU A 4 10.76 -12.53 3.94
CA GLU A 4 11.72 -11.47 3.68
C GLU A 4 12.13 -11.48 2.21
N PHE A 5 12.08 -10.31 1.57
CA PHE A 5 12.38 -10.13 0.16
C PHE A 5 13.41 -9.02 -0.03
N VAL A 6 14.47 -9.32 -0.76
CA VAL A 6 15.45 -8.33 -1.22
C VAL A 6 15.04 -7.91 -2.62
N LEU A 7 14.85 -6.61 -2.88
CA LEU A 7 14.29 -6.13 -4.15
C LEU A 7 15.06 -6.61 -5.39
N SER A 8 16.37 -6.66 -5.33
CA SER A 8 17.20 -7.16 -6.42
C SER A 8 16.97 -8.64 -6.80
N GLN A 9 16.22 -9.36 -5.98
CA GLN A 9 15.87 -10.78 -6.19
C GLN A 9 14.39 -10.99 -6.52
N LEU A 10 13.59 -9.91 -6.50
CA LEU A 10 12.16 -9.98 -6.78
C LEU A 10 11.92 -9.87 -8.28
N ASN A 11 11.63 -10.99 -8.91
CA ASN A 11 11.11 -10.99 -10.27
C ASN A 11 9.60 -10.68 -10.33
N TYR A 12 8.87 -10.87 -9.23
CA TYR A 12 7.42 -10.71 -9.20
C TYR A 12 6.82 -10.80 -7.78
N LEU A 13 6.05 -9.80 -7.36
CA LEU A 13 5.16 -9.88 -6.20
C LEU A 13 3.79 -9.31 -6.58
N GLU A 14 2.92 -10.14 -7.10
CA GLU A 14 1.61 -9.73 -7.65
C GLU A 14 0.46 -9.60 -6.64
N SER A 15 0.68 -9.72 -5.40
CA SER A 15 -0.34 -10.28 -4.53
C SER A 15 -1.02 -9.34 -3.55
N LEU A 16 -0.87 -8.06 -3.68
CA LEU A 16 -1.63 -7.11 -2.85
C LEU A 16 -2.85 -6.53 -3.57
N HIS A 17 -3.20 -7.04 -4.76
CA HIS A 17 -4.38 -6.62 -5.50
C HIS A 17 -5.66 -6.83 -4.69
N ASP A 18 -6.56 -5.85 -4.74
CA ASP A 18 -7.84 -5.82 -4.01
C ASP A 18 -7.71 -5.84 -2.48
N SER A 19 -6.54 -5.52 -1.96
CA SER A 19 -6.27 -5.44 -0.53
C SER A 19 -6.46 -4.01 -0.02
N GLU A 20 -6.85 -3.88 1.25
CA GLU A 20 -7.13 -2.58 1.86
C GLU A 20 -6.02 -2.16 2.83
N ILE A 21 -5.44 -0.96 2.65
CA ILE A 21 -4.53 -0.36 3.63
C ILE A 21 -5.37 0.20 4.78
N THR A 22 -5.26 -0.41 5.95
CA THR A 22 -5.95 0.01 7.17
C THR A 22 -5.08 0.85 8.10
N SER A 23 -3.75 0.81 7.92
CA SER A 23 -2.83 1.69 8.61
C SER A 23 -1.57 1.94 7.77
N LEU A 24 -1.06 3.16 7.82
CA LEU A 24 0.13 3.59 7.09
C LEU A 24 0.92 4.57 7.95
N TYR A 25 2.22 4.27 8.19
CA TYR A 25 3.10 5.14 8.96
C TYR A 25 4.58 4.89 8.65
N ILE A 26 5.41 5.87 8.98
CA ILE A 26 6.87 5.78 8.87
C ILE A 26 7.44 5.68 10.27
N GLU A 27 8.32 4.72 10.50
CA GLU A 27 9.03 4.51 11.75
C GLU A 27 10.43 3.95 11.48
N ASN A 28 11.45 4.51 12.14
CA ASN A 28 12.84 4.02 12.07
C ASN A 28 13.33 3.79 10.63
N ASN A 29 13.13 4.77 9.75
CA ASN A 29 13.49 4.72 8.33
C ASN A 29 12.84 3.58 7.54
N LYS A 30 11.58 3.26 7.88
CA LYS A 30 10.77 2.22 7.25
C LYS A 30 9.36 2.74 7.02
N LEU A 31 8.78 2.42 5.86
CA LEU A 31 7.34 2.52 5.66
C LEU A 31 6.68 1.23 6.15
N ILE A 32 5.67 1.39 6.97
CA ILE A 32 4.90 0.26 7.51
C ILE A 32 3.45 0.41 7.04
N LEU A 33 2.96 -0.62 6.36
CA LEU A 33 1.57 -0.77 5.96
C LEU A 33 0.95 -1.92 6.76
N VAL A 34 -0.23 -1.70 7.30
CA VAL A 34 -1.12 -2.77 7.76
C VAL A 34 -2.20 -2.92 6.71
N ILE A 35 -2.34 -4.11 6.19
CA ILE A 35 -3.16 -4.42 5.04
C ILE A 35 -4.11 -5.54 5.43
N ASP A 36 -5.40 -5.34 5.17
CA ASP A 36 -6.45 -6.33 5.38
C ASP A 36 -6.89 -6.91 4.03
N ASP A 37 -7.56 -8.05 4.08
CA ASP A 37 -8.14 -8.76 2.94
C ASP A 37 -7.11 -9.20 1.88
N VAL A 38 -5.89 -9.47 2.32
CA VAL A 38 -4.80 -9.87 1.40
C VAL A 38 -5.05 -11.27 0.85
N CYS A 39 -5.10 -11.34 -0.48
CA CYS A 39 -5.03 -12.59 -1.21
C CYS A 39 -3.56 -13.03 -1.31
N PRO A 40 -3.18 -14.19 -0.77
CA PRO A 40 -1.77 -14.56 -0.72
C PRO A 40 -1.17 -14.88 -2.10
N PRO A 41 0.12 -14.57 -2.32
CA PRO A 41 0.75 -14.60 -3.64
C PRO A 41 1.26 -15.96 -4.14
N THR A 42 1.22 -17.02 -3.37
CA THR A 42 1.82 -18.32 -3.76
C THR A 42 0.78 -19.40 -4.00
N PRO A 43 1.07 -20.41 -4.87
CA PRO A 43 0.19 -21.56 -5.08
C PRO A 43 -0.16 -22.33 -3.79
N GLU A 44 0.76 -22.39 -2.85
CA GLU A 44 0.54 -22.99 -1.53
C GLU A 44 -0.44 -22.16 -0.70
N MET A 45 -0.47 -20.86 -0.95
CA MET A 45 -1.40 -19.92 -0.32
C MET A 45 -2.73 -19.85 -1.08
N SER A 46 -2.80 -20.20 -2.37
CA SER A 46 -4.06 -20.38 -3.08
C SER A 46 -4.82 -21.63 -2.57
N ALA A 47 -4.10 -22.64 -2.07
CA ALA A 47 -4.72 -23.74 -1.32
C ALA A 47 -5.37 -23.27 -0.01
N TYR A 48 -4.96 -22.10 0.50
CA TYR A 48 -5.58 -21.46 1.65
C TYR A 48 -6.92 -20.78 1.31
N GLN A 49 -7.07 -20.22 0.12
CA GLN A 49 -8.36 -19.73 -0.36
C GLN A 49 -9.38 -20.86 -0.50
N ALA A 50 -8.92 -22.07 -0.91
CA ALA A 50 -9.75 -23.26 -0.97
C ALA A 50 -10.23 -23.72 0.43
N ASN A 51 -9.57 -23.31 1.49
CA ASN A 51 -9.88 -23.67 2.88
C ASN A 51 -10.65 -22.59 3.64
N ASN A 52 -11.75 -22.05 3.08
CA ASN A 52 -12.75 -21.23 3.77
C ASN A 52 -12.60 -19.71 3.81
N GLY A 53 -11.98 -19.07 2.85
CA GLY A 53 -12.10 -17.59 2.69
C GLY A 53 -11.68 -16.78 3.92
N VAL A 54 -10.63 -17.21 4.63
CA VAL A 54 -10.07 -16.46 5.75
C VAL A 54 -9.13 -15.40 5.20
N THR A 55 -9.58 -14.16 5.20
CA THR A 55 -8.74 -13.00 4.92
C THR A 55 -7.65 -12.87 5.99
N ARG A 56 -6.43 -12.58 5.56
CA ARG A 56 -5.29 -12.40 6.46
C ARG A 56 -4.96 -10.93 6.58
N LYS A 57 -4.54 -10.54 7.77
CA LYS A 57 -3.84 -9.28 7.98
C LYS A 57 -2.37 -9.46 7.62
N LEU A 58 -1.87 -8.50 6.86
CA LEU A 58 -0.47 -8.40 6.50
C LEU A 58 0.10 -7.10 7.06
N LYS A 59 1.18 -7.21 7.80
CA LYS A 59 2.05 -6.06 8.08
C LYS A 59 3.21 -6.11 7.10
N ALA A 60 3.22 -5.20 6.13
CA ALA A 60 4.31 -5.02 5.18
C ALA A 60 5.26 -3.93 5.69
N VAL A 61 6.56 -4.23 5.74
CA VAL A 61 7.62 -3.33 6.21
C VAL A 61 8.62 -3.12 5.08
N TYR A 62 8.66 -1.90 4.56
CA TYR A 62 9.55 -1.48 3.47
C TYR A 62 10.72 -0.73 4.05
N HIS A 63 11.94 -1.25 3.88
CA HIS A 63 13.17 -0.65 4.40
C HIS A 63 13.74 0.34 3.39
N PHE A 64 13.93 1.58 3.81
CA PHE A 64 14.60 2.58 3.00
C PHE A 64 16.11 2.39 3.05
N PRO A 65 16.83 2.49 1.91
CA PRO A 65 18.28 2.37 1.89
C PRO A 65 18.98 3.57 2.54
N PHE A 66 18.28 4.71 2.64
CA PHE A 66 18.71 5.97 3.22
C PHE A 66 17.48 6.79 3.64
N GLU A 67 17.67 7.95 4.25
CA GLU A 67 16.56 8.86 4.55
C GLU A 67 15.95 9.38 3.23
N LEU A 68 14.64 9.20 3.09
CA LEU A 68 13.94 9.57 1.86
C LEU A 68 13.67 11.07 1.81
N ASP A 69 13.84 11.64 0.63
CA ASP A 69 13.50 13.01 0.29
C ASP A 69 12.51 13.07 -0.90
N ARG A 70 12.27 14.28 -1.40
CA ARG A 70 11.35 14.51 -2.54
C ARG A 70 11.83 13.89 -3.88
N TRP A 71 13.09 13.49 -3.99
CA TRP A 71 13.66 12.89 -5.20
C TRP A 71 13.63 11.36 -5.13
N THR A 72 13.56 10.84 -3.94
CA THR A 72 13.60 9.41 -3.65
C THR A 72 12.27 8.86 -3.12
N SER A 73 11.30 9.75 -2.93
CA SER A 73 9.92 9.36 -2.62
C SER A 73 8.93 10.46 -3.02
N TRP A 74 7.84 10.07 -3.65
CA TRP A 74 6.72 10.96 -3.92
C TRP A 74 5.41 10.21 -4.00
N VAL A 75 4.33 10.93 -3.79
CA VAL A 75 2.96 10.43 -3.92
C VAL A 75 2.17 11.38 -4.80
N THR A 76 1.53 10.82 -5.80
CA THR A 76 0.58 11.54 -6.66
C THR A 76 -0.83 11.09 -6.33
N ILE A 77 -1.74 12.05 -6.15
CA ILE A 77 -3.17 11.82 -5.97
C ILE A 77 -3.93 12.53 -7.09
N ILE A 78 -4.75 11.79 -7.81
CA ILE A 78 -5.59 12.29 -8.89
C ILE A 78 -7.04 12.18 -8.44
N TYR A 79 -7.62 13.31 -7.99
CA TYR A 79 -9.01 13.35 -7.53
C TYR A 79 -9.98 13.31 -8.69
N TYR A 80 -10.98 12.44 -8.58
CA TYR A 80 -12.10 12.44 -9.50
C TYR A 80 -12.97 13.66 -9.26
N LYS A 81 -13.29 14.36 -10.33
CA LYS A 81 -14.24 15.46 -10.30
C LYS A 81 -15.45 15.14 -11.13
N SER A 82 -16.58 15.84 -10.85
CA SER A 82 -17.80 15.73 -11.61
C SER A 82 -17.55 16.05 -13.09
N ILE A 83 -18.44 15.58 -13.95
CA ILE A 83 -18.39 15.55 -15.43
C ILE A 83 -17.96 16.87 -16.11
N PHE A 84 -17.92 17.99 -15.39
CA PHE A 84 -17.66 19.32 -15.93
C PHE A 84 -16.34 19.99 -15.46
N SER A 85 -15.49 19.27 -14.76
CA SER A 85 -14.24 19.86 -14.23
C SER A 85 -13.03 18.94 -14.41
N LEU A 86 -11.87 19.54 -14.67
CA LEU A 86 -10.60 18.84 -14.77
C LEU A 86 -10.26 18.15 -13.43
N ASN A 87 -9.68 16.95 -13.51
CA ASN A 87 -9.18 16.24 -12.33
C ASN A 87 -8.13 17.09 -11.61
N LYS A 88 -8.23 17.15 -10.29
CA LYS A 88 -7.20 17.81 -9.48
C LYS A 88 -6.09 16.81 -9.22
N VAL A 89 -4.87 17.17 -9.64
CA VAL A 89 -3.65 16.42 -9.31
C VAL A 89 -2.95 17.10 -8.14
N THR A 90 -2.50 16.29 -7.19
CA THR A 90 -1.72 16.74 -6.04
C THR A 90 -0.52 15.84 -5.87
N ASP A 91 0.67 16.43 -5.89
CA ASP A 91 1.93 15.75 -5.62
C ASP A 91 2.43 16.14 -4.23
N MET A 92 2.97 15.18 -3.50
CA MET A 92 3.51 15.40 -2.17
C MET A 92 4.63 14.40 -1.85
N THR A 93 5.39 14.68 -0.79
CA THR A 93 6.37 13.71 -0.28
C THR A 93 5.66 12.53 0.39
N LEU A 94 6.36 11.40 0.55
CA LEU A 94 5.81 10.26 1.28
C LEU A 94 5.48 10.62 2.75
N ALA A 95 6.29 11.46 3.39
CA ALA A 95 6.07 11.92 4.76
C ALA A 95 4.79 12.77 4.89
N ASP A 96 4.57 13.69 3.92
CA ASP A 96 3.34 14.49 3.87
C ASP A 96 2.12 13.61 3.61
N PHE A 97 2.26 12.60 2.75
CA PHE A 97 1.19 11.64 2.48
C PHE A 97 0.83 10.81 3.72
N VAL A 98 1.80 10.35 4.50
CA VAL A 98 1.55 9.66 5.77
C VAL A 98 0.75 10.55 6.72
N THR A 99 1.11 11.82 6.80
CA THR A 99 0.38 12.81 7.61
C THR A 99 -1.03 13.04 7.07
N PHE A 100 -1.17 13.18 5.76
CA PHE A 100 -2.46 13.31 5.08
C PHE A 100 -3.36 12.08 5.37
N TYR A 101 -2.84 10.87 5.17
CA TYR A 101 -3.55 9.63 5.44
C TYR A 101 -4.05 9.55 6.89
N LYS A 102 -3.15 9.81 7.85
CA LYS A 102 -3.47 9.80 9.28
C LYS A 102 -4.59 10.78 9.65
N ASN A 103 -4.57 11.96 9.05
CA ASN A 103 -5.60 12.99 9.30
C ASN A 103 -6.94 12.62 8.66
N LYS A 104 -6.90 12.10 7.43
CA LYS A 104 -8.12 11.70 6.70
C LYS A 104 -8.78 10.47 7.30
N SER A 105 -8.02 9.45 7.66
CA SER A 105 -8.56 8.24 8.30
C SER A 105 -9.24 8.52 9.65
N LYS A 106 -8.83 9.58 10.36
CA LYS A 106 -9.47 10.03 11.60
C LYS A 106 -10.71 10.88 11.37
N SER A 107 -10.70 11.73 10.33
CA SER A 107 -11.71 12.76 10.13
C SER A 107 -12.81 12.38 9.14
N LYS A 108 -12.54 11.42 8.25
CA LYS A 108 -13.50 10.99 7.22
C LYS A 108 -13.89 9.53 7.43
N LYS A 109 -15.18 9.31 7.64
CA LYS A 109 -15.75 7.96 7.74
C LYS A 109 -15.51 7.20 6.42
N GLY A 110 -15.05 5.95 6.54
CA GLY A 110 -14.82 5.06 5.39
C GLY A 110 -13.61 5.45 4.54
N PHE A 111 -12.72 6.34 5.02
CA PHE A 111 -11.48 6.65 4.31
C PHE A 111 -10.54 5.44 4.35
N ARG A 112 -10.21 4.93 3.17
CA ARG A 112 -9.30 3.79 2.99
C ARG A 112 -8.62 3.87 1.63
N ILE A 113 -7.56 3.08 1.46
CA ILE A 113 -6.85 2.91 0.20
C ILE A 113 -6.90 1.44 -0.16
N GLU A 114 -7.48 1.14 -1.31
CA GLU A 114 -7.47 -0.18 -1.94
C GLU A 114 -6.29 -0.27 -2.88
N ILE A 115 -5.45 -1.29 -2.72
CA ILE A 115 -4.27 -1.50 -3.57
C ILE A 115 -4.72 -2.19 -4.86
N LEU A 116 -4.40 -1.60 -6.00
CA LEU A 116 -4.61 -2.21 -7.31
C LEU A 116 -3.39 -2.98 -7.78
N HIS A 117 -2.22 -2.37 -7.67
CA HIS A 117 -0.98 -2.95 -8.16
C HIS A 117 0.19 -2.53 -7.29
N GLN A 118 1.19 -3.43 -7.22
CA GLN A 118 2.48 -3.15 -6.64
C GLN A 118 3.57 -3.53 -7.63
N PHE A 119 4.47 -2.60 -7.91
CA PHE A 119 5.58 -2.79 -8.84
C PHE A 119 6.90 -2.65 -8.11
N PHE A 120 7.88 -3.42 -8.56
CA PHE A 120 9.26 -3.34 -8.10
C PHE A 120 10.18 -3.20 -9.28
N ASP A 121 11.13 -2.30 -9.16
CA ASP A 121 12.27 -2.17 -10.05
C ASP A 121 13.50 -2.01 -9.16
N GLU A 122 14.60 -2.59 -9.47
CA GLU A 122 15.85 -2.74 -8.68
C GLU A 122 15.97 -1.95 -7.35
N LYS A 123 15.46 -0.73 -7.30
CA LYS A 123 15.53 0.20 -6.16
C LYS A 123 14.18 0.83 -5.79
N TRP A 124 13.20 0.74 -6.68
CA TRP A 124 11.92 1.40 -6.53
C TRP A 124 10.81 0.43 -6.16
N CYS A 125 10.00 0.85 -5.23
CA CYS A 125 8.68 0.29 -5.00
C CYS A 125 7.63 1.32 -5.40
N GLU A 126 6.64 0.90 -6.15
CA GLU A 126 5.48 1.70 -6.50
C GLU A 126 4.20 0.95 -6.13
N ILE A 127 3.33 1.60 -5.38
CA ILE A 127 2.04 1.07 -4.96
C ILE A 127 0.97 1.97 -5.57
N ASN A 128 0.18 1.42 -6.48
CA ASN A 128 -0.97 2.10 -7.08
C ASN A 128 -2.25 1.64 -6.42
N GLY A 129 -3.14 2.56 -6.15
CA GLY A 129 -4.38 2.27 -5.47
C GLY A 129 -5.49 3.28 -5.71
N ILE A 130 -6.64 2.98 -5.16
CA ILE A 130 -7.82 3.85 -5.19
C ILE A 130 -8.11 4.32 -3.76
N ILE A 131 -8.32 5.62 -3.61
CA ILE A 131 -8.77 6.21 -2.35
C ILE A 131 -10.29 6.22 -2.34
N HIS A 132 -10.86 5.66 -1.28
CA HIS A 132 -12.29 5.66 -1.01
C HIS A 132 -12.62 6.50 0.22
N ASP A 133 -13.85 6.99 0.29
CA ASP A 133 -14.50 7.45 1.51
C ASP A 133 -15.97 6.98 1.53
N SER A 134 -16.77 7.48 2.45
CA SER A 134 -18.18 7.10 2.56
C SER A 134 -19.04 7.43 1.32
N SER A 135 -18.52 8.23 0.39
CA SER A 135 -19.19 8.55 -0.89
C SER A 135 -18.77 7.61 -2.04
N GLY A 136 -17.78 6.74 -1.82
CA GLY A 136 -17.24 5.82 -2.83
C GLY A 136 -15.80 6.14 -3.23
N CYS A 137 -15.44 5.81 -4.47
CA CYS A 137 -14.11 6.10 -5.03
C CYS A 137 -13.96 7.60 -5.25
N ILE A 138 -12.92 8.22 -4.70
CA ILE A 138 -12.69 9.67 -4.77
C ILE A 138 -11.42 10.06 -5.52
N ALA A 139 -10.42 9.18 -5.58
CA ALA A 139 -9.14 9.48 -6.24
C ALA A 139 -8.36 8.19 -6.58
N ASP A 140 -7.50 8.28 -7.60
CA ASP A 140 -6.38 7.37 -7.78
C ASP A 140 -5.18 7.86 -6.97
N THR A 141 -4.31 6.95 -6.54
CA THR A 141 -3.05 7.28 -5.90
C THR A 141 -1.91 6.40 -6.41
N SER A 142 -0.74 7.00 -6.58
CA SER A 142 0.52 6.30 -6.80
C SER A 142 1.50 6.72 -5.71
N ILE A 143 2.02 5.74 -4.98
CA ILE A 143 3.00 5.91 -3.90
C ILE A 143 4.30 5.30 -4.38
N ARG A 144 5.33 6.11 -4.60
CA ARG A 144 6.62 5.66 -5.14
C ARG A 144 7.76 6.05 -4.23
N PHE A 145 8.65 5.11 -3.91
CA PHE A 145 9.77 5.32 -2.99
C PHE A 145 10.91 4.34 -3.23
N TYR A 146 12.13 4.72 -2.86
CA TYR A 146 13.26 3.82 -2.82
C TYR A 146 13.12 2.83 -1.67
N CYS A 147 13.34 1.56 -2.00
CA CYS A 147 13.25 0.45 -1.07
C CYS A 147 14.39 -0.54 -1.32
N SER A 148 15.02 -1.04 -0.28
CA SER A 148 16.08 -2.04 -0.39
C SER A 148 15.62 -3.44 -0.04
N LYS A 149 14.61 -3.55 0.83
CA LYS A 149 14.14 -4.81 1.41
C LYS A 149 12.69 -4.68 1.84
N ILE A 150 11.93 -5.74 1.73
CA ILE A 150 10.55 -5.85 2.20
C ILE A 150 10.46 -7.03 3.15
N GLU A 151 9.75 -6.84 4.25
CA GLU A 151 9.40 -7.90 5.19
C GLU A 151 7.88 -7.97 5.30
N TYR A 152 7.33 -9.17 5.13
CA TYR A 152 5.91 -9.46 5.32
C TYR A 152 5.71 -10.26 6.61
N PHE A 153 4.84 -9.75 7.47
CA PHE A 153 4.43 -10.39 8.70
C PHE A 153 2.94 -10.73 8.61
N TRP A 154 2.66 -12.00 8.39
CA TRP A 154 1.30 -12.51 8.27
C TRP A 154 0.70 -12.78 9.64
N GLU A 155 -0.46 -12.19 9.92
CA GLU A 155 -1.27 -12.50 11.09
C GLU A 155 -2.44 -13.39 10.67
N GLU A 156 -2.63 -14.50 11.37
CA GLU A 156 -3.83 -15.33 11.20
C GLU A 156 -4.99 -14.66 11.93
N VAL A 157 -6.03 -14.32 11.21
CA VAL A 157 -7.28 -13.89 11.84
C VAL A 157 -7.98 -15.16 12.35
N LYS A 158 -7.91 -15.40 13.66
CA LYS A 158 -8.75 -16.42 14.30
C LYS A 158 -10.19 -15.93 14.23
N ARG A 159 -11.06 -16.72 13.60
CA ARG A 159 -12.51 -16.54 13.68
C ARG A 159 -13.02 -16.84 15.06
#